data_5cd39e9e040ced8d17ee91e9973ee1c3
#
_entry.id   5cd39e9e040ced8d17ee91e9973ee1c3
#
_cell.length_a   1.000
_cell.length_b   1.000
_cell.length_c   1.000
_cell.angle_alpha   90.00
_cell.angle_beta   90.00
_cell.angle_gamma   90.00
#
_symmetry.space_group_name_H-M   'P 1'
#
loop_
_entity.id
_entity.type
_entity.pdbx_description
1 polymer ?
#
loop_
_entity_poly.entity_id
_entity_poly.type
_entity_poly.pdbx_seq_one_letter_code
_entity_poly.pdbx_strand_id
1 'polypeptide(L)'
;MAAVDRAPALDQLDRALQRVTARADTSPARARQLRWVTGELRRALAREDFPVEARASLAALLSAGSTTRYLDLAQSGGLRSRAVAGPGTSTAASMRVRMDCLEILARAGSVPAVLPDRPAMPDLKTPVDARRRSLLLDWLTEHADRPGADAGRIRLFALVGVVLDTGARAGELCALRLDDLDADERTVRIVRRPQARSVNPAVTEVLPLSGPTRAALRRWLDVREELVRHVQGAVTAMWVSVRGNHAGVPDSDGNARRRPAGMPLMPRGLARAYTRTVVQLNVDMVGRPGWEPLPYRLEQLRRAIEPDPEPDPEPAAEPAPEPAAEPAADPARP
;
A
#
# COMPACT_ATOMS: atom_id res chain seq x y z
N MET A 1 -4.04 -20.07 34.32
CA MET A 1 -3.31 -18.99 33.62
C MET A 1 -1.91 -18.72 34.19
N ALA A 2 -1.67 -18.84 35.49
CA ALA A 2 -0.38 -18.48 36.12
C ALA A 2 0.84 -19.36 35.75
N ALA A 3 0.66 -20.60 35.27
CA ALA A 3 1.77 -21.50 34.96
C ALA A 3 2.40 -21.28 33.56
N VAL A 4 1.67 -20.63 32.65
CA VAL A 4 2.16 -20.36 31.26
C VAL A 4 3.08 -19.16 31.23
N ASP A 5 2.86 -18.15 32.07
CA ASP A 5 3.67 -16.92 32.10
C ASP A 5 5.10 -17.12 32.63
N ARG A 6 5.40 -18.27 33.20
CA ARG A 6 6.73 -18.63 33.73
C ARG A 6 7.47 -19.64 32.86
N ALA A 7 7.01 -19.96 31.67
CA ALA A 7 7.69 -20.91 30.81
C ALA A 7 9.05 -20.36 30.34
N PRO A 8 10.18 -21.07 30.56
CA PRO A 8 11.51 -20.59 30.16
C PRO A 8 11.63 -20.25 28.68
N ALA A 9 10.85 -20.93 27.83
CA ALA A 9 10.74 -20.63 26.41
C ALA A 9 10.24 -19.20 26.13
N LEU A 10 9.27 -18.67 26.91
CA LEU A 10 8.76 -17.33 26.75
C LEU A 10 9.78 -16.27 27.14
N ASP A 11 10.51 -16.46 28.22
CA ASP A 11 11.58 -15.54 28.65
C ASP A 11 12.69 -15.47 27.59
N GLN A 12 13.06 -16.62 27.00
CA GLN A 12 14.05 -16.66 25.92
C GLN A 12 13.52 -16.01 24.64
N LEU A 13 12.24 -16.23 24.30
CA LEU A 13 11.57 -15.61 23.15
C LEU A 13 11.51 -14.08 23.29
N ASP A 14 11.20 -13.58 24.49
CA ASP A 14 11.15 -12.14 24.76
C ASP A 14 12.53 -11.49 24.66
N ARG A 15 13.56 -12.15 25.18
CA ARG A 15 14.94 -11.67 25.00
C ARG A 15 15.36 -11.66 23.52
N ALA A 16 14.96 -12.66 22.73
CA ALA A 16 15.22 -12.68 21.28
C ALA A 16 14.49 -11.55 20.57
N LEU A 17 13.20 -11.32 20.90
CA LEU A 17 12.41 -10.21 20.35
C LEU A 17 13.03 -8.85 20.69
N GLN A 18 13.43 -8.62 21.93
CA GLN A 18 14.08 -7.38 22.37
C GLN A 18 15.39 -7.13 21.60
N ARG A 19 16.25 -8.14 21.48
CA ARG A 19 17.51 -8.03 20.71
C ARG A 19 17.28 -7.59 19.28
N VAL A 20 16.28 -8.16 18.58
CA VAL A 20 15.99 -7.80 17.19
C VAL A 20 15.37 -6.42 17.11
N THR A 21 14.40 -6.11 17.97
CA THR A 21 13.68 -4.82 17.88
C THR A 21 14.52 -3.61 18.33
N ALA A 22 15.59 -3.83 19.10
CA ALA A 22 16.55 -2.79 19.48
C ALA A 22 17.56 -2.46 18.36
N ARG A 23 17.66 -3.28 17.30
CA ARG A 23 18.58 -3.02 16.18
C ARG A 23 18.11 -1.87 15.34
N ALA A 24 19.02 -0.99 14.96
CA ALA A 24 18.73 0.18 14.11
C ALA A 24 18.23 -0.20 12.70
N ASP A 25 18.64 -1.37 12.19
CA ASP A 25 18.23 -1.90 10.88
C ASP A 25 16.84 -2.58 10.89
N THR A 26 16.20 -2.74 12.05
CA THR A 26 14.87 -3.34 12.15
C THR A 26 13.78 -2.30 11.86
N SER A 27 13.16 -2.40 10.68
CA SER A 27 12.08 -1.49 10.32
C SER A 27 10.87 -1.59 11.29
N PRO A 28 10.12 -0.48 11.51
CA PRO A 28 8.90 -0.52 12.33
C PRO A 28 7.86 -1.55 11.87
N ALA A 29 7.82 -1.85 10.57
CA ALA A 29 6.93 -2.86 10.01
C ALA A 29 7.38 -4.27 10.44
N ARG A 30 8.67 -4.58 10.35
CA ARG A 30 9.24 -5.86 10.79
C ARG A 30 9.08 -6.04 12.30
N ALA A 31 9.33 -5.01 13.09
CA ALA A 31 9.12 -5.05 14.54
C ALA A 31 7.64 -5.37 14.90
N ARG A 32 6.66 -4.81 14.16
CA ARG A 32 5.25 -5.18 14.35
C ARG A 32 4.95 -6.63 13.98
N GLN A 33 5.55 -7.16 12.90
CA GLN A 33 5.38 -8.55 12.48
C GLN A 33 5.97 -9.51 13.54
N LEU A 34 7.15 -9.21 14.06
CA LEU A 34 7.78 -10.00 15.13
C LEU A 34 6.92 -10.03 16.39
N ARG A 35 6.43 -8.87 16.86
CA ARG A 35 5.52 -8.82 18.02
C ARG A 35 4.23 -9.60 17.78
N TRP A 36 3.68 -9.55 16.58
CA TRP A 36 2.49 -10.32 16.21
C TRP A 36 2.75 -11.81 16.29
N VAL A 37 3.82 -12.33 15.69
CA VAL A 37 4.19 -13.75 15.73
C VAL A 37 4.53 -14.21 17.16
N THR A 38 5.26 -13.41 17.94
CA THR A 38 5.52 -13.68 19.36
C THR A 38 4.21 -13.78 20.16
N GLY A 39 3.25 -12.91 19.89
CA GLY A 39 1.92 -12.98 20.49
C GLY A 39 1.14 -14.24 20.11
N GLU A 40 1.29 -14.73 18.87
CA GLU A 40 0.70 -16.01 18.44
C GLU A 40 1.38 -17.20 19.11
N LEU A 41 2.71 -17.22 19.23
CA LEU A 41 3.46 -18.27 19.95
C LEU A 41 3.05 -18.37 21.43
N ARG A 42 2.82 -17.23 22.09
CA ARG A 42 2.28 -17.22 23.46
C ARG A 42 0.90 -17.87 23.55
N ARG A 43 0.01 -17.55 22.60
CA ARG A 43 -1.31 -18.19 22.54
C ARG A 43 -1.23 -19.68 22.23
N ALA A 44 -0.28 -20.10 21.36
CA ALA A 44 -0.06 -21.50 21.09
C ALA A 44 0.40 -22.26 22.32
N LEU A 45 1.38 -21.73 23.07
CA LEU A 45 1.88 -22.34 24.32
C LEU A 45 0.80 -22.42 25.42
N ALA A 46 -0.20 -21.56 25.39
CA ALA A 46 -1.32 -21.59 26.34
C ALA A 46 -2.37 -22.67 26.04
N ARG A 47 -2.28 -23.32 24.86
CA ARG A 47 -3.23 -24.37 24.46
C ARG A 47 -2.82 -25.72 25.05
N GLU A 48 -3.81 -26.54 25.34
CA GLU A 48 -3.62 -27.91 25.83
C GLU A 48 -3.11 -28.85 24.72
N ASP A 49 -3.51 -28.59 23.47
CA ASP A 49 -3.15 -29.37 22.28
C ASP A 49 -1.80 -28.95 21.65
N PHE A 50 -1.02 -28.12 22.34
CA PHE A 50 0.32 -27.72 21.92
C PHE A 50 1.39 -28.55 22.66
N PRO A 51 2.52 -28.93 22.00
CA PRO A 51 3.54 -29.77 22.61
C PRO A 51 4.04 -29.20 23.96
N VAL A 52 3.98 -30.00 25.02
CA VAL A 52 4.35 -29.57 26.38
C VAL A 52 5.85 -29.26 26.47
N GLU A 53 6.68 -29.96 25.70
CA GLU A 53 8.12 -29.79 25.61
C GLU A 53 8.51 -28.39 25.10
N ALA A 54 7.66 -27.79 24.28
CA ALA A 54 7.89 -26.45 23.75
C ALA A 54 8.02 -25.38 24.84
N ARG A 55 7.55 -25.64 26.06
CA ARG A 55 7.65 -24.73 27.21
C ARG A 55 9.06 -24.69 27.83
N ALA A 56 9.89 -25.71 27.58
CA ALA A 56 11.18 -25.87 28.24
C ALA A 56 12.25 -24.88 27.76
N SER A 57 12.24 -24.54 26.45
CA SER A 57 13.25 -23.62 25.89
C SER A 57 12.81 -23.08 24.55
N LEU A 58 13.46 -21.98 24.06
CA LEU A 58 13.28 -21.47 22.73
C LEU A 58 13.63 -22.50 21.64
N ALA A 59 14.65 -23.33 21.87
CA ALA A 59 15.02 -24.40 20.95
C ALA A 59 13.91 -25.46 20.83
N ALA A 60 13.28 -25.84 21.93
CA ALA A 60 12.15 -26.76 21.93
C ALA A 60 10.90 -26.14 21.29
N LEU A 61 10.65 -24.85 21.53
CA LEU A 61 9.57 -24.10 20.89
C LEU A 61 9.74 -23.99 19.36
N LEU A 62 10.96 -23.93 18.87
CA LEU A 62 11.31 -23.85 17.45
C LEU A 62 11.73 -25.19 16.82
N SER A 63 11.51 -26.32 17.53
CA SER A 63 11.69 -27.66 17.01
C SER A 63 10.69 -27.98 15.89
N ALA A 64 10.95 -29.02 15.08
CA ALA A 64 10.09 -29.42 13.96
C ALA A 64 8.63 -29.64 14.39
N GLY A 65 8.39 -30.43 15.45
CA GLY A 65 7.03 -30.70 15.92
C GLY A 65 6.29 -29.45 16.40
N SER A 66 6.96 -28.59 17.17
CA SER A 66 6.37 -27.37 17.71
C SER A 66 6.08 -26.35 16.59
N THR A 67 7.00 -26.18 15.64
CA THR A 67 6.81 -25.23 14.51
C THR A 67 5.73 -25.69 13.54
N THR A 68 5.66 -27.00 13.22
CA THR A 68 4.58 -27.55 12.40
C THR A 68 3.24 -27.31 13.09
N ARG A 69 3.10 -27.68 14.37
CA ARG A 69 1.86 -27.46 15.12
C ARG A 69 1.46 -26.00 15.20
N TYR A 70 2.42 -25.11 15.44
CA TYR A 70 2.17 -23.66 15.43
C TYR A 70 1.63 -23.18 14.07
N LEU A 71 2.25 -23.62 12.97
CA LEU A 71 1.84 -23.20 11.62
C LEU A 71 0.46 -23.75 11.26
N ASP A 72 0.11 -24.97 11.67
CA ASP A 72 -1.23 -25.56 11.47
C ASP A 72 -2.31 -24.75 12.21
N LEU A 73 -2.05 -24.41 13.48
CA LEU A 73 -2.94 -23.55 14.26
C LEU A 73 -3.05 -22.14 13.66
N ALA A 74 -1.97 -21.60 13.14
CA ALA A 74 -1.98 -20.31 12.47
C ALA A 74 -2.72 -20.36 11.12
N GLN A 75 -2.57 -21.46 10.37
CA GLN A 75 -3.23 -21.70 9.09
C GLN A 75 -4.73 -21.78 9.28
N SER A 76 -5.21 -22.54 10.25
CA SER A 76 -6.64 -22.68 10.58
C SER A 76 -7.26 -21.44 11.25
N GLY A 77 -6.45 -20.44 11.61
CA GLY A 77 -6.90 -19.25 12.32
C GLY A 77 -7.11 -19.41 13.82
N GLY A 78 -6.73 -20.57 14.40
CA GLY A 78 -6.87 -20.89 15.83
C GLY A 78 -6.07 -19.99 16.78
N LEU A 79 -5.11 -19.21 16.23
CA LEU A 79 -4.26 -18.29 17.00
C LEU A 79 -4.68 -16.80 16.84
N ARG A 80 -5.84 -16.51 16.29
CA ARG A 80 -6.31 -15.11 16.14
C ARG A 80 -6.71 -14.52 17.49
N SER A 81 -6.34 -13.26 17.71
CA SER A 81 -6.74 -12.53 18.93
C SER A 81 -8.19 -12.02 18.90
N ARG A 82 -8.83 -12.04 17.74
CA ARG A 82 -10.23 -11.63 17.56
C ARG A 82 -10.96 -12.68 16.74
N ALA A 83 -12.14 -13.06 17.19
CA ALA A 83 -13.04 -13.87 16.38
C ALA A 83 -13.37 -13.13 15.07
N VAL A 84 -13.19 -13.82 13.95
CA VAL A 84 -13.60 -13.34 12.63
C VAL A 84 -14.74 -14.23 12.20
N ALA A 85 -15.86 -13.64 11.78
CA ALA A 85 -16.98 -14.40 11.24
C ALA A 85 -16.51 -15.16 9.97
N GLY A 86 -16.72 -16.45 9.93
CA GLY A 86 -16.41 -17.35 8.82
C GLY A 86 -15.07 -18.10 8.92
N PRO A 87 -14.86 -19.11 8.09
CA PRO A 87 -13.65 -19.93 8.04
C PRO A 87 -12.47 -19.08 7.59
N GLY A 88 -11.68 -18.62 8.53
CA GLY A 88 -10.60 -17.72 8.25
C GLY A 88 -9.26 -18.41 8.14
N THR A 89 -8.96 -19.07 7.03
CA THR A 89 -7.62 -19.59 6.75
C THR A 89 -6.60 -18.46 6.54
N SER A 90 -5.38 -18.67 6.94
CA SER A 90 -4.29 -17.73 6.68
C SER A 90 -3.83 -17.83 5.22
N THR A 91 -3.51 -16.68 4.60
CA THR A 91 -2.96 -16.68 3.23
C THR A 91 -1.52 -17.19 3.19
N ALA A 92 -1.08 -17.74 2.04
CA ALA A 92 0.31 -18.12 1.80
C ALA A 92 1.31 -17.00 2.14
N ALA A 93 1.00 -15.76 1.77
CA ALA A 93 1.82 -14.60 2.12
C ALA A 93 1.95 -14.39 3.63
N SER A 94 0.86 -14.57 4.40
CA SER A 94 0.89 -14.48 5.86
C SER A 94 1.69 -15.63 6.50
N MET A 95 1.61 -16.83 5.93
CA MET A 95 2.40 -17.98 6.39
C MET A 95 3.89 -17.74 6.14
N ARG A 96 4.29 -17.24 4.98
CA ARG A 96 5.69 -16.85 4.69
C ARG A 96 6.22 -15.82 5.68
N VAL A 97 5.43 -14.79 6.03
CA VAL A 97 5.82 -13.79 7.03
C VAL A 97 6.05 -14.43 8.41
N ARG A 98 5.22 -15.39 8.80
CA ARG A 98 5.43 -16.14 10.07
C ARG A 98 6.75 -16.89 10.05
N MET A 99 7.02 -17.63 8.98
CA MET A 99 8.27 -18.41 8.86
C MET A 99 9.49 -17.49 8.88
N ASP A 100 9.48 -16.37 8.15
CA ASP A 100 10.52 -15.34 8.22
C ASP A 100 10.74 -14.83 9.65
N CYS A 101 9.65 -14.59 10.39
CA CYS A 101 9.74 -14.13 11.78
C CYS A 101 10.33 -15.21 12.70
N LEU A 102 9.95 -16.49 12.53
CA LEU A 102 10.51 -17.60 13.30
C LEU A 102 12.02 -17.73 13.08
N GLU A 103 12.49 -17.65 11.82
CA GLU A 103 13.93 -17.67 11.51
C GLU A 103 14.70 -16.51 12.13
N ILE A 104 14.10 -15.30 12.11
CA ILE A 104 14.71 -14.11 12.70
C ILE A 104 14.82 -14.29 14.24
N LEU A 105 13.77 -14.77 14.88
CA LEU A 105 13.75 -15.02 16.32
C LEU A 105 14.73 -16.13 16.72
N ALA A 106 14.83 -17.20 15.93
CA ALA A 106 15.78 -18.28 16.14
C ALA A 106 17.22 -17.78 16.09
N ARG A 107 17.57 -17.02 15.03
CA ARG A 107 18.91 -16.41 14.91
C ARG A 107 19.20 -15.48 16.07
N ALA A 108 18.25 -14.65 16.48
CA ALA A 108 18.42 -13.77 17.64
C ALA A 108 18.54 -14.53 18.98
N GLY A 109 17.94 -15.71 19.06
CA GLY A 109 18.05 -16.62 20.20
C GLY A 109 19.27 -17.54 20.17
N SER A 110 20.04 -17.53 19.06
CA SER A 110 21.17 -18.46 18.82
C SER A 110 20.74 -19.92 18.90
N VAL A 111 19.54 -20.24 18.39
CA VAL A 111 18.98 -21.61 18.33
C VAL A 111 18.62 -21.95 16.88
N PRO A 112 18.64 -23.24 16.50
CA PRO A 112 18.13 -23.67 15.19
C PRO A 112 16.61 -23.50 15.13
N ALA A 113 16.09 -23.18 13.95
CA ALA A 113 14.67 -23.30 13.64
C ALA A 113 14.49 -24.39 12.59
N VAL A 114 13.67 -25.37 12.88
CA VAL A 114 13.30 -26.39 11.90
C VAL A 114 11.91 -26.05 11.37
N LEU A 115 11.85 -25.55 10.15
CA LEU A 115 10.62 -25.11 9.50
C LEU A 115 10.25 -26.03 8.33
N PRO A 116 8.97 -26.27 8.07
CA PRO A 116 8.53 -26.96 6.86
C PRO A 116 8.82 -26.12 5.61
N ASP A 117 8.58 -26.71 4.46
CA ASP A 117 8.72 -26.01 3.18
C ASP A 117 7.86 -24.75 3.11
N ARG A 118 8.44 -23.70 2.55
CA ARG A 118 7.74 -22.43 2.42
C ARG A 118 6.63 -22.51 1.38
N PRO A 119 5.42 -22.03 1.66
CA PRO A 119 4.38 -21.90 0.64
C PRO A 119 4.91 -21.14 -0.57
N ALA A 120 4.42 -21.49 -1.76
CA ALA A 120 4.74 -20.76 -2.98
C ALA A 120 4.44 -19.26 -2.82
N MET A 121 5.22 -18.43 -3.53
CA MET A 121 4.92 -17.00 -3.58
C MET A 121 3.57 -16.82 -4.28
N PRO A 122 2.62 -16.12 -3.68
CA PRO A 122 1.37 -15.84 -4.39
C PRO A 122 1.68 -14.97 -5.62
N ASP A 123 1.01 -15.29 -6.72
CA ASP A 123 1.11 -14.49 -7.93
C ASP A 123 0.75 -13.04 -7.67
N LEU A 124 1.51 -12.14 -8.27
CA LEU A 124 1.17 -10.74 -8.27
C LEU A 124 -0.10 -10.54 -9.09
N LYS A 125 -1.07 -9.84 -8.52
CA LYS A 125 -2.26 -9.45 -9.29
C LYS A 125 -1.84 -8.66 -10.51
N THR A 126 -2.48 -8.94 -11.64
CA THR A 126 -2.25 -8.24 -12.91
C THR A 126 -2.33 -6.72 -12.70
N PRO A 127 -1.33 -5.95 -13.16
CA PRO A 127 -1.40 -4.50 -13.15
C PRO A 127 -2.49 -4.00 -14.11
N VAL A 128 -2.81 -2.74 -14.00
CA VAL A 128 -3.63 -2.04 -15.01
C VAL A 128 -2.77 -1.90 -16.27
N ASP A 129 -3.30 -2.33 -17.41
CA ASP A 129 -2.63 -2.18 -18.71
C ASP A 129 -2.67 -0.73 -19.22
N ALA A 130 -1.90 -0.44 -20.28
CA ALA A 130 -1.78 0.89 -20.85
C ALA A 130 -3.11 1.47 -21.32
N ARG A 131 -3.93 0.65 -22.02
CA ARG A 131 -5.26 1.09 -22.48
C ARG A 131 -6.15 1.50 -21.32
N ARG A 132 -6.21 0.65 -20.29
CA ARG A 132 -7.02 0.93 -19.11
C ARG A 132 -6.50 2.11 -18.31
N ARG A 133 -5.18 2.33 -18.28
CA ARG A 133 -4.58 3.52 -17.69
C ARG A 133 -5.07 4.79 -18.39
N SER A 134 -5.05 4.81 -19.73
CA SER A 134 -5.57 5.94 -20.51
C SER A 134 -7.04 6.20 -20.23
N LEU A 135 -7.90 5.16 -20.27
CA LEU A 135 -9.32 5.28 -19.94
C LEU A 135 -9.57 5.83 -18.52
N LEU A 136 -8.72 5.49 -17.56
CA LEU A 136 -8.82 6.04 -16.20
C LEU A 136 -8.43 7.52 -16.14
N LEU A 137 -7.45 7.96 -16.92
CA LEU A 137 -7.08 9.38 -17.01
C LEU A 137 -8.17 10.20 -17.71
N ASP A 138 -8.74 9.68 -18.80
CA ASP A 138 -9.87 10.29 -19.50
C ASP A 138 -11.08 10.42 -18.55
N TRP A 139 -11.38 9.36 -17.83
CA TRP A 139 -12.46 9.36 -16.85
C TRP A 139 -12.21 10.37 -15.72
N LEU A 140 -10.96 10.54 -15.26
CA LEU A 140 -10.61 11.57 -14.29
C LEU A 140 -10.86 12.96 -14.84
N THR A 141 -10.53 13.20 -16.12
CA THR A 141 -10.79 14.47 -16.79
C THR A 141 -12.28 14.81 -16.79
N GLU A 142 -13.14 13.85 -17.10
CA GLU A 142 -14.59 14.05 -17.13
C GLU A 142 -15.23 14.24 -15.75
N HIS A 143 -14.63 13.67 -14.70
CA HIS A 143 -15.28 13.55 -13.40
C HIS A 143 -14.61 14.36 -12.29
N ALA A 144 -13.41 14.91 -12.52
CA ALA A 144 -12.69 15.68 -11.51
C ALA A 144 -13.53 16.86 -10.97
N ASP A 145 -14.22 17.56 -11.85
CA ASP A 145 -15.02 18.75 -11.51
C ASP A 145 -16.53 18.50 -11.39
N ARG A 146 -16.95 17.23 -11.45
CA ARG A 146 -18.38 16.90 -11.42
C ARG A 146 -19.01 17.28 -10.09
N PRO A 147 -20.08 18.09 -10.05
CA PRO A 147 -20.76 18.46 -8.83
C PRO A 147 -21.42 17.23 -8.17
N GLY A 148 -21.60 17.26 -6.84
CA GLY A 148 -22.31 16.23 -6.09
C GLY A 148 -21.49 15.01 -5.67
N ALA A 149 -20.19 14.95 -5.97
CA ALA A 149 -19.32 13.90 -5.44
C ALA A 149 -19.06 14.13 -3.94
N ASP A 150 -19.18 13.06 -3.13
CA ASP A 150 -18.82 13.13 -1.71
C ASP A 150 -17.29 13.25 -1.51
N ALA A 151 -16.89 13.74 -0.33
CA ALA A 151 -15.48 13.93 0.01
C ALA A 151 -14.60 12.68 -0.16
N GLY A 152 -15.18 11.48 -0.01
CA GLY A 152 -14.48 10.21 -0.21
C GLY A 152 -14.16 9.97 -1.68
N ARG A 153 -15.08 10.28 -2.59
CA ARG A 153 -14.88 10.19 -4.04
C ARG A 153 -13.90 11.24 -4.54
N ILE A 154 -14.05 12.49 -4.10
CA ILE A 154 -13.11 13.56 -4.46
C ILE A 154 -11.69 13.16 -4.07
N ARG A 155 -11.49 12.67 -2.84
CA ARG A 155 -10.19 12.15 -2.44
C ARG A 155 -9.73 10.95 -3.28
N LEU A 156 -10.64 10.05 -3.65
CA LEU A 156 -10.31 8.90 -4.49
C LEU A 156 -9.78 9.35 -5.86
N PHE A 157 -10.42 10.32 -6.49
CA PHE A 157 -10.01 10.83 -7.80
C PHE A 157 -8.60 11.41 -7.75
N ALA A 158 -8.33 12.30 -6.81
CA ALA A 158 -6.99 12.85 -6.60
C ALA A 158 -5.95 11.75 -6.31
N LEU A 159 -6.31 10.77 -5.48
CA LEU A 159 -5.42 9.66 -5.15
C LEU A 159 -5.10 8.77 -6.36
N VAL A 160 -6.10 8.46 -7.19
CA VAL A 160 -5.92 7.67 -8.42
C VAL A 160 -5.00 8.40 -9.37
N GLY A 161 -5.23 9.69 -9.63
CA GLY A 161 -4.38 10.49 -10.50
C GLY A 161 -2.93 10.53 -10.03
N VAL A 162 -2.69 10.90 -8.76
CA VAL A 162 -1.33 10.93 -8.20
C VAL A 162 -0.64 9.57 -8.28
N VAL A 163 -1.36 8.47 -8.09
CA VAL A 163 -0.77 7.12 -8.20
C VAL A 163 -0.44 6.76 -9.64
N LEU A 164 -1.30 7.10 -10.60
CA LEU A 164 -1.07 6.85 -12.02
C LEU A 164 0.13 7.64 -12.56
N ASP A 165 0.27 8.90 -12.13
CA ASP A 165 1.37 9.76 -12.58
C ASP A 165 2.70 9.42 -11.89
N THR A 166 2.67 8.95 -10.66
CA THR A 166 3.89 8.84 -9.84
C THR A 166 4.30 7.40 -9.49
N GLY A 167 3.41 6.43 -9.61
CA GLY A 167 3.64 5.08 -9.13
C GLY A 167 3.89 4.99 -7.61
N ALA A 168 3.42 5.98 -6.82
CA ALA A 168 3.71 6.05 -5.39
C ALA A 168 3.06 4.94 -4.58
N ARG A 169 3.80 4.41 -3.58
CA ARG A 169 3.29 3.42 -2.64
C ARG A 169 2.43 4.06 -1.56
N ALA A 170 1.54 3.29 -0.95
CA ALA A 170 0.69 3.78 0.14
C ALA A 170 1.46 4.45 1.29
N GLY A 171 2.67 3.98 1.59
CA GLY A 171 3.53 4.59 2.60
C GLY A 171 4.13 5.93 2.16
N GLU A 172 4.50 6.04 0.90
CA GLU A 172 5.02 7.27 0.28
C GLU A 172 3.91 8.31 0.18
N LEU A 173 2.71 7.91 -0.29
CA LEU A 173 1.52 8.77 -0.31
C LEU A 173 1.18 9.33 1.07
N CYS A 174 1.15 8.49 2.10
CA CYS A 174 0.86 8.96 3.47
C CYS A 174 1.95 9.87 4.06
N ALA A 175 3.14 9.87 3.50
CA ALA A 175 4.22 10.77 3.88
C ALA A 175 4.11 12.14 3.23
N LEU A 176 3.35 12.26 2.12
CA LEU A 176 3.19 13.53 1.40
C LEU A 176 2.59 14.63 2.28
N ARG A 177 3.17 15.80 2.17
CA ARG A 177 2.74 17.04 2.80
C ARG A 177 2.29 18.03 1.73
N LEU A 178 1.62 19.09 2.14
CA LEU A 178 1.24 20.18 1.21
C LEU A 178 2.49 20.81 0.56
N ASP A 179 3.56 20.97 1.33
CA ASP A 179 4.83 21.54 0.86
C ASP A 179 5.60 20.63 -0.12
N ASP A 180 5.11 19.42 -0.37
CA ASP A 180 5.65 18.53 -1.40
C ASP A 180 5.07 18.81 -2.80
N LEU A 181 4.04 19.65 -2.91
CA LEU A 181 3.56 20.21 -4.17
C LEU A 181 4.31 21.49 -4.48
N ASP A 182 4.60 21.73 -5.74
CA ASP A 182 5.05 23.05 -6.19
C ASP A 182 3.91 24.07 -6.16
N ALA A 183 4.24 25.36 -6.30
CA ALA A 183 3.28 26.43 -6.19
C ALA A 183 2.15 26.37 -7.26
N ASP A 184 2.47 25.81 -8.42
CA ASP A 184 1.53 25.67 -9.54
C ASP A 184 0.85 24.28 -9.59
N GLU A 185 1.16 23.40 -8.61
CA GLU A 185 0.70 22.02 -8.52
C GLU A 185 1.06 21.17 -9.76
N ARG A 186 2.12 21.54 -10.47
CA ARG A 186 2.58 20.83 -11.67
C ARG A 186 3.43 19.64 -11.35
N THR A 187 4.10 19.68 -10.23
CA THR A 187 4.99 18.60 -9.77
C THR A 187 4.74 18.23 -8.33
N VAL A 188 5.11 17.01 -7.98
CA VAL A 188 5.08 16.52 -6.61
C VAL A 188 6.41 15.88 -6.24
N ARG A 189 6.90 16.21 -5.05
CA ARG A 189 8.13 15.63 -4.49
C ARG A 189 7.81 14.37 -3.69
N ILE A 190 8.34 13.23 -4.11
CA ILE A 190 8.14 11.95 -3.45
C ILE A 190 9.46 11.40 -2.91
N VAL A 191 9.47 11.05 -1.65
CA VAL A 191 10.61 10.36 -1.01
C VAL A 191 10.43 8.86 -1.18
N ARG A 192 11.18 8.27 -2.14
CA ARG A 192 11.24 6.84 -2.36
C ARG A 192 12.05 6.17 -1.28
N ARG A 193 11.42 5.30 -0.54
CA ARG A 193 12.10 4.53 0.51
C ARG A 193 12.37 3.11 0.01
N PRO A 194 13.59 2.61 0.19
CA PRO A 194 13.92 1.24 -0.20
C PRO A 194 13.04 0.26 0.56
N GLN A 195 12.72 -0.86 -0.07
CA GLN A 195 12.03 -1.96 0.62
C GLN A 195 13.00 -2.66 1.59
N ALA A 196 12.46 -3.26 2.66
CA ALA A 196 13.25 -4.01 3.64
C ALA A 196 14.20 -5.00 2.93
N ARG A 197 15.48 -4.93 3.24
CA ARG A 197 16.67 -5.61 2.67
C ARG A 197 17.47 -4.83 1.63
N SER A 198 17.02 -3.66 1.19
CA SER A 198 17.87 -2.79 0.39
C SER A 198 18.71 -1.90 1.31
N VAL A 199 20.00 -1.84 1.07
CA VAL A 199 20.93 -0.90 1.71
C VAL A 199 20.91 0.48 1.04
N ASN A 200 20.11 0.64 -0.03
CA ASN A 200 20.04 1.90 -0.76
C ASN A 200 19.41 3.00 0.12
N PRO A 201 19.94 4.22 0.09
CA PRO A 201 19.35 5.35 0.80
C PRO A 201 17.98 5.71 0.22
N ALA A 202 17.21 6.49 0.97
CA ALA A 202 16.00 7.09 0.44
C ALA A 202 16.38 8.10 -0.66
N VAL A 203 15.63 8.10 -1.77
CA VAL A 203 15.82 9.01 -2.91
C VAL A 203 14.60 9.90 -3.03
N THR A 204 14.82 11.19 -3.23
CA THR A 204 13.75 12.16 -3.50
C THR A 204 13.61 12.34 -5.00
N GLU A 205 12.42 12.13 -5.50
CA GLU A 205 12.05 12.34 -6.90
C GLU A 205 11.04 13.49 -7.00
N VAL A 206 11.20 14.34 -8.01
CA VAL A 206 10.22 15.37 -8.39
C VAL A 206 9.57 14.89 -9.68
N LEU A 207 8.27 14.64 -9.62
CA LEU A 207 7.53 13.98 -10.68
C LEU A 207 6.41 14.90 -11.19
N PRO A 208 6.18 14.94 -12.52
CA PRO A 208 5.12 15.75 -13.10
C PRO A 208 3.74 15.20 -12.76
N LEU A 209 2.76 16.10 -12.66
CA LEU A 209 1.35 15.77 -12.50
C LEU A 209 0.59 16.16 -13.77
N SER A 210 -0.18 15.21 -14.31
CA SER A 210 -1.04 15.42 -15.48
C SER A 210 -2.15 16.43 -15.21
N GLY A 211 -2.71 17.02 -16.26
CA GLY A 211 -3.84 17.98 -16.16
C GLY A 211 -5.03 17.43 -15.35
N PRO A 212 -5.52 16.20 -15.66
CA PRO A 212 -6.58 15.55 -14.90
C PRO A 212 -6.27 15.39 -13.42
N THR A 213 -5.03 14.98 -13.10
CA THR A 213 -4.58 14.81 -11.71
C THR A 213 -4.58 16.14 -10.97
N ARG A 214 -4.10 17.21 -11.59
CA ARG A 214 -4.10 18.55 -10.99
C ARG A 214 -5.50 19.06 -10.69
N ALA A 215 -6.44 18.91 -11.64
CA ALA A 215 -7.83 19.28 -11.42
C ALA A 215 -8.46 18.53 -10.24
N ALA A 216 -8.30 17.19 -10.22
CA ALA A 216 -8.78 16.37 -9.12
C ALA A 216 -8.13 16.71 -7.78
N LEU A 217 -6.83 17.06 -7.80
CA LEU A 217 -6.08 17.41 -6.61
C LEU A 217 -6.51 18.75 -6.02
N ARG A 218 -6.68 19.80 -6.83
CA ARG A 218 -7.22 21.10 -6.39
C ARG A 218 -8.53 20.93 -5.67
N ARG A 219 -9.46 20.22 -6.28
CA ARG A 219 -10.75 19.96 -5.66
C ARG A 219 -10.62 19.19 -4.33
N TRP A 220 -9.67 18.25 -4.25
CA TRP A 220 -9.39 17.57 -2.99
C TRP A 220 -8.83 18.51 -1.94
N LEU A 221 -7.94 19.43 -2.30
CA LEU A 221 -7.33 20.39 -1.38
C LEU A 221 -8.40 21.32 -0.78
N ASP A 222 -9.39 21.79 -1.55
CA ASP A 222 -10.51 22.57 -1.05
C ASP A 222 -11.33 21.78 -0.01
N VAL A 223 -11.70 20.54 -0.34
CA VAL A 223 -12.42 19.65 0.60
C VAL A 223 -11.59 19.34 1.83
N ARG A 224 -10.28 19.14 1.66
CA ARG A 224 -9.37 18.88 2.74
C ARG A 224 -9.28 20.06 3.71
N GLU A 225 -9.20 21.28 3.20
CA GLU A 225 -9.17 22.51 4.01
C GLU A 225 -10.37 22.57 4.97
N GLU A 226 -11.56 22.32 4.45
CA GLU A 226 -12.77 22.24 5.28
C GLU A 226 -12.69 21.15 6.35
N LEU A 227 -12.17 19.97 5.99
CA LEU A 227 -12.06 18.85 6.92
C LEU A 227 -11.07 19.11 8.06
N VAL A 228 -9.99 19.85 7.82
CA VAL A 228 -8.96 20.12 8.82
C VAL A 228 -9.23 21.37 9.65
N ARG A 229 -10.15 22.24 9.25
CA ARG A 229 -10.45 23.52 9.91
C ARG A 229 -10.74 23.36 11.40
N HIS A 230 -11.34 22.24 11.80
CA HIS A 230 -11.72 21.96 13.18
C HIS A 230 -10.73 21.04 13.92
N VAL A 231 -9.59 20.70 13.28
CA VAL A 231 -8.57 19.87 13.91
C VAL A 231 -7.59 20.76 14.65
N GLN A 232 -7.32 20.45 15.92
CA GLN A 232 -6.35 21.18 16.70
C GLN A 232 -4.92 20.99 16.13
N GLY A 233 -4.18 22.06 15.96
CA GLY A 233 -2.83 22.08 15.43
C GLY A 233 -2.79 22.11 13.90
N ALA A 234 -1.60 22.37 13.35
CA ALA A 234 -1.38 22.41 11.92
C ALA A 234 -1.34 21.00 11.31
N VAL A 235 -2.28 20.71 10.43
CA VAL A 235 -2.31 19.45 9.67
C VAL A 235 -1.69 19.69 8.29
N THR A 236 -0.42 19.30 8.12
CA THR A 236 0.30 19.44 6.83
C THR A 236 0.13 18.24 5.91
N ALA A 237 -0.38 17.10 6.43
CA ALA A 237 -0.55 15.88 5.63
C ALA A 237 -1.52 16.10 4.46
N MET A 238 -1.14 15.67 3.25
CA MET A 238 -1.98 15.77 2.06
C MET A 238 -3.24 14.89 2.17
N TRP A 239 -3.11 13.69 2.70
CA TRP A 239 -4.21 12.73 2.79
C TRP A 239 -4.76 12.64 4.20
N VAL A 240 -6.02 13.05 4.37
CA VAL A 240 -6.72 13.05 5.65
C VAL A 240 -8.00 12.21 5.63
N SER A 241 -8.50 11.86 6.81
CA SER A 241 -9.75 11.09 6.94
C SER A 241 -10.96 11.99 6.63
N VAL A 242 -11.92 11.47 5.87
CA VAL A 242 -13.19 12.18 5.54
C VAL A 242 -14.29 11.90 6.55
N ARG A 243 -14.08 11.00 7.48
CA ARG A 243 -15.02 10.65 8.55
C ARG A 243 -14.28 10.47 9.84
N GLY A 244 -14.96 10.73 10.95
CA GLY A 244 -14.46 10.39 12.26
C GLY A 244 -14.23 8.89 12.41
N ASN A 245 -13.24 8.51 13.22
CA ASN A 245 -12.85 7.12 13.42
C ASN A 245 -12.57 6.86 14.92
N HIS A 246 -12.72 5.61 15.36
CA HIS A 246 -12.30 5.20 16.69
C HIS A 246 -10.77 5.21 16.81
N ALA A 247 -10.26 5.74 17.91
CA ALA A 247 -8.82 5.80 18.18
C ALA A 247 -8.16 4.42 18.39
N GLY A 248 -8.97 3.37 18.57
CA GLY A 248 -8.50 2.00 18.80
C GLY A 248 -8.10 1.70 20.25
N VAL A 249 -7.84 2.73 21.05
CA VAL A 249 -7.56 2.61 22.49
C VAL A 249 -8.64 3.40 23.22
N PRO A 250 -9.35 2.82 24.22
CA PRO A 250 -10.26 3.55 25.08
C PRO A 250 -9.54 4.69 25.82
N ASP A 251 -10.31 5.70 26.23
CA ASP A 251 -9.79 6.72 27.16
C ASP A 251 -9.62 6.15 28.58
N SER A 252 -9.17 6.99 29.53
CA SER A 252 -9.00 6.61 30.95
C SER A 252 -10.26 6.06 31.58
N ASP A 253 -11.43 6.40 31.06
CA ASP A 253 -12.75 6.05 31.59
C ASP A 253 -13.38 4.85 30.85
N GLY A 254 -12.60 4.21 29.94
CA GLY A 254 -13.03 3.05 29.15
C GLY A 254 -13.90 3.38 27.94
N ASN A 255 -14.14 4.68 27.63
CA ASN A 255 -14.96 5.09 26.50
C ASN A 255 -14.21 5.01 25.18
N ALA A 256 -14.92 4.67 24.10
CA ALA A 256 -14.36 4.64 22.77
C ALA A 256 -13.98 6.07 22.30
N ARG A 257 -12.69 6.40 22.33
CA ARG A 257 -12.19 7.69 21.88
C ARG A 257 -12.40 7.84 20.37
N ARG A 258 -13.18 8.84 19.96
CA ARG A 258 -13.41 9.16 18.55
C ARG A 258 -12.41 10.21 18.08
N ARG A 259 -11.74 9.94 16.97
CA ARG A 259 -10.96 10.95 16.26
C ARG A 259 -11.87 11.66 15.26
N PRO A 260 -11.81 12.98 15.13
CA PRO A 260 -12.58 13.72 14.13
C PRO A 260 -12.18 13.36 12.70
N ALA A 261 -12.95 13.80 11.72
CA ALA A 261 -12.48 13.91 10.34
C ALA A 261 -11.27 14.86 10.27
N GLY A 262 -10.53 14.86 9.16
CA GLY A 262 -9.37 15.72 9.00
C GLY A 262 -8.05 15.17 9.58
N MET A 263 -8.07 14.00 10.24
CA MET A 263 -6.85 13.40 10.79
C MET A 263 -6.00 12.75 9.68
N PRO A 264 -4.64 12.91 9.75
CA PRO A 264 -3.72 12.28 8.80
C PRO A 264 -3.95 10.77 8.66
N LEU A 265 -3.94 10.29 7.43
CA LEU A 265 -4.08 8.86 7.13
C LEU A 265 -2.75 8.13 7.27
N MET A 266 -2.80 6.98 7.92
CA MET A 266 -1.72 6.00 7.92
C MET A 266 -1.90 5.02 6.74
N PRO A 267 -0.84 4.33 6.25
CA PRO A 267 -0.91 3.48 5.05
C PRO A 267 -2.05 2.45 5.08
N ARG A 268 -2.29 1.82 6.23
CA ARG A 268 -3.42 0.89 6.39
C ARG A 268 -4.78 1.60 6.33
N GLY A 269 -4.86 2.81 6.85
CA GLY A 269 -6.05 3.66 6.79
C GLY A 269 -6.34 4.10 5.36
N LEU A 270 -5.32 4.55 4.64
CA LEU A 270 -5.41 4.94 3.23
C LEU A 270 -5.86 3.77 2.35
N ALA A 271 -5.24 2.61 2.48
CA ALA A 271 -5.61 1.42 1.72
C ALA A 271 -7.06 0.99 1.97
N ARG A 272 -7.52 1.02 3.23
CA ARG A 272 -8.93 0.72 3.57
C ARG A 272 -9.90 1.76 3.02
N ALA A 273 -9.52 3.03 3.08
CA ALA A 273 -10.33 4.12 2.56
C ALA A 273 -10.45 4.00 1.03
N TYR A 274 -9.34 3.75 0.34
CA TYR A 274 -9.31 3.46 -1.10
C TYR A 274 -10.24 2.30 -1.45
N THR A 275 -10.04 1.12 -0.88
CA THR A 275 -10.85 -0.06 -1.18
C THR A 275 -12.35 0.19 -0.96
N ARG A 276 -12.73 0.84 0.14
CA ARG A 276 -14.14 1.14 0.44
C ARG A 276 -14.77 2.04 -0.61
N THR A 277 -14.08 3.12 -1.00
CA THR A 277 -14.60 4.07 -1.97
C THR A 277 -14.64 3.47 -3.37
N VAL A 278 -13.64 2.65 -3.73
CA VAL A 278 -13.61 1.92 -5.01
C VAL A 278 -14.75 0.91 -5.10
N VAL A 279 -15.02 0.14 -4.03
CA VAL A 279 -16.15 -0.80 -4.02
C VAL A 279 -17.45 -0.07 -4.30
N GLN A 280 -17.70 1.03 -3.58
CA GLN A 280 -18.93 1.82 -3.78
C GLN A 280 -18.99 2.41 -5.19
N LEU A 281 -17.90 3.01 -5.67
CA LEU A 281 -17.85 3.58 -7.01
C LEU A 281 -18.10 2.52 -8.09
N ASN A 282 -17.45 1.37 -7.99
CA ASN A 282 -17.64 0.29 -8.96
C ASN A 282 -19.09 -0.21 -8.99
N VAL A 283 -19.77 -0.27 -7.84
CA VAL A 283 -21.20 -0.60 -7.78
C VAL A 283 -22.06 0.46 -8.44
N ASP A 284 -21.82 1.74 -8.15
CA ASP A 284 -22.60 2.86 -8.67
C ASP A 284 -22.42 3.06 -10.20
N MET A 285 -21.31 2.56 -10.73
CA MET A 285 -20.96 2.67 -12.15
C MET A 285 -21.27 1.42 -12.97
N VAL A 286 -21.80 0.36 -12.35
CA VAL A 286 -22.18 -0.87 -13.06
C VAL A 286 -23.15 -0.55 -14.22
N GLY A 287 -22.87 -1.10 -15.39
CA GLY A 287 -23.69 -0.92 -16.60
C GLY A 287 -23.54 0.42 -17.31
N ARG A 288 -22.69 1.32 -16.84
CA ARG A 288 -22.41 2.56 -17.58
C ARG A 288 -21.48 2.28 -18.76
N PRO A 289 -21.83 2.76 -19.97
CA PRO A 289 -20.97 2.61 -21.13
C PRO A 289 -19.55 3.15 -20.89
N GLY A 290 -18.54 2.40 -21.33
CA GLY A 290 -17.14 2.78 -21.18
C GLY A 290 -16.56 2.64 -19.77
N TRP A 291 -17.36 2.27 -18.77
CA TRP A 291 -16.83 2.06 -17.42
C TRP A 291 -16.13 0.71 -17.28
N GLU A 292 -14.88 0.77 -16.87
CA GLU A 292 -14.13 -0.39 -16.39
C GLU A 292 -13.88 -0.27 -14.88
N PRO A 293 -14.23 -1.33 -14.09
CA PRO A 293 -14.10 -1.25 -12.63
C PRO A 293 -12.68 -0.96 -12.19
N LEU A 294 -12.50 0.01 -11.30
CA LEU A 294 -11.21 0.29 -10.67
C LEU A 294 -10.70 -0.93 -9.89
N PRO A 295 -9.40 -1.20 -9.90
CA PRO A 295 -8.83 -2.30 -9.12
C PRO A 295 -9.01 -2.04 -7.62
N TYR A 296 -9.40 -3.08 -6.86
CA TYR A 296 -9.61 -2.96 -5.42
C TYR A 296 -8.35 -2.74 -4.60
N ARG A 297 -7.17 -2.89 -5.20
CA ARG A 297 -5.89 -2.70 -4.54
C ARG A 297 -5.07 -1.61 -5.21
N LEU A 298 -4.66 -0.64 -4.42
CA LEU A 298 -3.81 0.48 -4.86
C LEU A 298 -2.51 -0.01 -5.54
N GLU A 299 -2.00 -1.17 -5.14
CA GLU A 299 -0.79 -1.75 -5.72
C GLU A 299 -0.93 -2.12 -7.21
N GLN A 300 -2.13 -2.51 -7.66
CA GLN A 300 -2.39 -2.79 -9.08
C GLN A 300 -2.37 -1.49 -9.91
N LEU A 301 -2.94 -0.43 -9.35
CA LEU A 301 -2.93 0.90 -9.96
C LEU A 301 -1.51 1.47 -10.02
N ARG A 302 -0.74 1.35 -8.93
CA ARG A 302 0.65 1.79 -8.85
C ARG A 302 1.55 1.16 -9.92
N ARG A 303 1.23 -0.05 -10.35
CA ARG A 303 1.98 -0.78 -11.37
C ARG A 303 1.35 -0.66 -12.75
N ALA A 304 0.48 0.36 -12.96
CA ALA A 304 -0.10 0.63 -14.27
C ALA A 304 1.01 0.83 -15.31
N ILE A 305 0.83 0.21 -16.46
CA ILE A 305 1.76 0.31 -17.59
C ILE A 305 1.49 1.65 -18.28
N GLU A 306 2.53 2.43 -18.50
CA GLU A 306 2.43 3.61 -19.35
C GLU A 306 2.21 3.18 -20.80
N PRO A 307 1.35 3.86 -21.56
CA PRO A 307 1.26 3.63 -22.99
C PRO A 307 2.63 3.96 -23.63
N ASP A 308 3.01 3.16 -24.61
CA ASP A 308 4.16 3.52 -25.44
C ASP A 308 3.93 4.93 -25.99
N PRO A 309 4.94 5.81 -25.98
CA PRO A 309 4.79 7.12 -26.63
C PRO A 309 4.33 6.87 -28.07
N GLU A 310 3.30 7.61 -28.51
CA GLU A 310 2.92 7.59 -29.91
C GLU A 310 4.18 7.89 -30.72
N PRO A 311 4.49 7.08 -31.76
CA PRO A 311 5.62 7.38 -32.61
C PRO A 311 5.44 8.83 -33.11
N ASP A 312 6.50 9.62 -32.98
CA ASP A 312 6.50 10.99 -33.51
C ASP A 312 5.91 10.95 -34.91
N PRO A 313 4.95 11.83 -35.24
CA PRO A 313 4.39 11.85 -36.57
C PRO A 313 5.57 11.92 -37.57
N GLU A 314 5.63 10.93 -38.46
CA GLU A 314 6.66 10.94 -39.50
C GLU A 314 6.76 12.36 -40.06
N PRO A 315 7.97 12.94 -40.10
CA PRO A 315 8.11 14.27 -40.65
C PRO A 315 7.45 14.27 -42.05
N ALA A 316 6.48 15.16 -42.23
CA ALA A 316 5.72 15.27 -43.47
C ALA A 316 6.73 15.23 -44.62
N ALA A 317 6.61 14.23 -45.50
CA ALA A 317 7.51 14.07 -46.62
C ALA A 317 7.66 15.44 -47.30
N GLU A 318 8.90 15.95 -47.37
CA GLU A 318 9.17 17.18 -48.09
C GLU A 318 8.51 17.08 -49.48
N PRO A 319 7.73 18.09 -49.88
CA PRO A 319 7.10 18.09 -51.19
C PRO A 319 8.21 17.89 -52.23
N ALA A 320 8.01 16.88 -53.09
CA ALA A 320 8.94 16.61 -54.17
C ALA A 320 9.26 17.91 -54.94
N PRO A 321 10.55 18.20 -55.25
CA PRO A 321 10.91 19.40 -55.96
C PRO A 321 10.09 19.45 -57.26
N GLU A 322 9.43 20.58 -57.52
CA GLU A 322 8.72 20.81 -58.76
C GLU A 322 9.63 20.53 -59.94
N PRO A 323 9.16 19.79 -60.97
CA PRO A 323 9.99 19.53 -62.15
C PRO A 323 10.33 20.87 -62.81
N ALA A 324 11.64 21.08 -62.96
CA ALA A 324 12.19 22.26 -63.62
C ALA A 324 11.45 22.50 -64.94
N ALA A 325 10.88 23.69 -65.11
CA ALA A 325 10.23 24.08 -66.34
C ALA A 325 11.19 23.91 -67.53
N GLU A 326 10.81 23.12 -68.54
CA GLU A 326 11.53 23.01 -69.80
C GLU A 326 11.71 24.39 -70.41
N PRO A 327 12.93 24.74 -70.87
CA PRO A 327 13.14 26.00 -71.53
C PRO A 327 12.35 26.03 -72.84
N ALA A 328 11.50 27.04 -72.95
CA ALA A 328 10.73 27.29 -74.17
C ALA A 328 11.62 27.33 -75.41
N ALA A 329 11.31 26.49 -76.41
CA ALA A 329 11.97 26.51 -77.69
C ALA A 329 11.80 27.88 -78.34
N ASP A 330 12.94 28.49 -78.70
CA ASP A 330 13.02 29.77 -79.40
C ASP A 330 12.55 29.54 -80.84
N PRO A 331 11.46 30.20 -81.32
CA PRO A 331 11.09 30.11 -82.74
C PRO A 331 11.78 31.22 -83.56
N ALA A 332 12.52 30.83 -84.54
CA ALA A 332 12.85 31.60 -85.71
C ALA A 332 14.12 32.39 -85.70
N ARG A 333 14.97 31.91 -86.56
CA ARG A 333 15.67 32.81 -87.48
C ARG A 333 15.76 32.20 -88.91
N PRO A 334 15.60 33.08 -89.88
CA PRO A 334 15.37 32.74 -91.27
C PRO A 334 16.64 32.23 -91.99
#